data_993ffea7230e2e3db973816215dd1191
#
_entry.id   993ffea7230e2e3db973816215dd1191
#
_cell.length_a   1.000
_cell.length_b   1.000
_cell.length_c   1.000
_cell.angle_alpha   90.00
_cell.angle_beta   90.00
_cell.angle_gamma   90.00
#
_symmetry.space_group_name_H-M   'P 1'
#
loop_
_entity.id
_entity.type
_entity.pdbx_description
1 polymer ?
#
loop_
_entity_poly.entity_id
_entity_poly.type
_entity_poly.pdbx_seq_one_letter_code
_entity_poly.pdbx_strand_id
1 'polypeptide(L)'
;MDKKLYRNRLADKRLDFYLSTFGAVCVEGPKWCGKTWTSSMHAQSAFFVGSPKDNFANRQLARLDVNQALSGETPHLIDEWQEVPAIWDAVRAAVDEGGSCGHFILTGSATPQRKGVLHSGTGRIARLAMHPMSLQENGSSACAVSLKNICSGAAIGVKSVKPPELEELVELVMRGGWPGSLGKTSRQALVIPRQYVENVIDIDMAKLDGIERDPVKIRKCLRSLARNESTTASTNTIRNDIAEFDDANLSINTVTDYIGAFNRLFLLRDTPPFSTFLRSPARVKQMSKRRFCDPSLAAALLQATPKMMLRDLRTFGLLFESLVMRDLEIYA
;
A
#
# COMPACT_ATOMS: atom_id res chain seq x y z
N MET A 1 -15.53 -2.15 15.80
CA MET A 1 -15.63 -1.10 14.74
C MET A 1 -17.11 -0.90 14.42
N ASP A 2 -17.55 0.34 14.23
CA ASP A 2 -18.94 0.58 13.84
C ASP A 2 -19.12 0.31 12.34
N LYS A 3 -19.83 -0.76 12.01
CA LYS A 3 -20.07 -1.18 10.61
C LYS A 3 -20.76 -0.10 9.78
N LYS A 4 -21.51 0.82 10.41
CA LYS A 4 -22.21 1.92 9.72
C LYS A 4 -21.28 2.98 9.15
N LEU A 5 -20.05 3.07 9.64
CA LEU A 5 -19.04 4.02 9.18
C LEU A 5 -18.14 3.47 8.07
N TYR A 6 -18.27 2.19 7.74
CA TYR A 6 -17.50 1.56 6.69
C TYR A 6 -17.89 2.09 5.31
N ARG A 7 -16.91 2.44 4.50
CA ARG A 7 -17.08 2.73 3.08
C ARG A 7 -16.59 1.53 2.27
N ASN A 8 -17.47 0.98 1.45
CA ASN A 8 -17.16 -0.16 0.60
C ASN A 8 -15.94 0.13 -0.25
N ARG A 9 -15.04 -0.84 -0.30
CA ARG A 9 -13.83 -0.80 -1.09
C ARG A 9 -14.02 -1.67 -2.35
N LEU A 10 -13.35 -1.30 -3.43
CA LEU A 10 -13.34 -2.17 -4.61
C LEU A 10 -12.67 -3.51 -4.32
N ALA A 11 -11.74 -3.52 -3.38
CA ALA A 11 -11.08 -4.72 -2.87
C ALA A 11 -12.06 -5.72 -2.21
N ASP A 12 -13.24 -5.31 -1.72
CA ASP A 12 -14.20 -6.18 -1.03
C ASP A 12 -14.61 -7.37 -1.91
N LYS A 13 -15.00 -7.10 -3.16
CA LYS A 13 -15.39 -8.17 -4.11
C LYS A 13 -14.25 -9.14 -4.42
N ARG A 14 -13.01 -8.63 -4.48
CA ARG A 14 -11.84 -9.46 -4.72
C ARG A 14 -11.50 -10.29 -3.49
N LEU A 15 -11.68 -9.74 -2.29
CA LEU A 15 -11.51 -10.46 -1.04
C LEU A 15 -12.51 -11.62 -0.95
N ASP A 16 -13.80 -11.38 -1.24
CA ASP A 16 -14.83 -12.43 -1.27
C ASP A 16 -14.49 -13.54 -2.27
N PHE A 17 -14.07 -13.15 -3.48
CA PHE A 17 -13.64 -14.10 -4.50
C PHE A 17 -12.44 -14.94 -4.05
N TYR A 18 -11.44 -14.33 -3.40
CA TYR A 18 -10.29 -15.07 -2.91
C TYR A 18 -10.64 -15.95 -1.72
N LEU A 19 -11.52 -15.52 -0.82
CA LEU A 19 -12.02 -16.36 0.28
C LEU A 19 -12.81 -17.58 -0.23
N SER A 20 -13.51 -17.46 -1.35
CA SER A 20 -14.18 -18.60 -1.99
C SER A 20 -13.23 -19.55 -2.72
N THR A 21 -11.97 -19.16 -2.93
CA THR A 21 -11.00 -19.91 -3.75
C THR A 21 -9.85 -20.51 -2.91
N PHE A 22 -9.39 -19.78 -1.89
CA PHE A 22 -8.23 -20.15 -1.07
C PHE A 22 -8.64 -20.36 0.40
N GLY A 23 -7.89 -21.20 1.12
CA GLY A 23 -8.12 -21.41 2.55
C GLY A 23 -7.86 -20.15 3.39
N ALA A 24 -6.91 -19.30 2.97
CA ALA A 24 -6.62 -18.04 3.64
C ALA A 24 -6.31 -16.93 2.63
N VAL A 25 -6.56 -15.66 3.04
CA VAL A 25 -6.23 -14.46 2.26
C VAL A 25 -5.42 -13.50 3.13
N CYS A 26 -4.24 -13.11 2.66
CA CYS A 26 -3.44 -12.06 3.29
C CYS A 26 -3.68 -10.72 2.60
N VAL A 27 -4.35 -9.81 3.29
CA VAL A 27 -4.58 -8.41 2.85
C VAL A 27 -3.36 -7.58 3.26
N GLU A 28 -2.55 -7.18 2.30
CA GLU A 28 -1.30 -6.46 2.53
C GLU A 28 -1.30 -5.08 1.85
N GLY A 29 -0.57 -4.13 2.42
CA GLY A 29 -0.50 -2.76 1.88
C GLY A 29 -0.02 -1.76 2.92
N PRO A 30 0.13 -0.47 2.53
CA PRO A 30 0.67 0.56 3.41
C PRO A 30 -0.18 0.71 4.67
N LYS A 31 0.43 1.21 5.73
CA LYS A 31 -0.31 1.56 6.97
C LYS A 31 -1.43 2.54 6.64
N TRP A 32 -2.52 2.50 7.40
CA TRP A 32 -3.65 3.43 7.28
C TRP A 32 -4.45 3.39 5.96
N CYS A 33 -4.19 2.45 5.05
CA CYS A 33 -4.99 2.32 3.83
C CYS A 33 -6.37 1.66 4.06
N GLY A 34 -6.63 1.11 5.27
CA GLY A 34 -7.94 0.57 5.66
C GLY A 34 -8.01 -0.97 5.75
N LYS A 35 -6.89 -1.69 5.70
CA LYS A 35 -6.84 -3.16 5.73
C LYS A 35 -7.69 -3.79 6.85
N THR A 36 -7.44 -3.40 8.09
CA THR A 36 -8.14 -3.93 9.27
C THR A 36 -9.66 -3.70 9.17
N TRP A 37 -10.09 -2.52 8.68
CA TRP A 37 -11.51 -2.23 8.49
C TRP A 37 -12.13 -3.16 7.44
N THR A 38 -11.57 -3.21 6.25
CA THR A 38 -12.02 -4.10 5.17
C THR A 38 -12.06 -5.55 5.64
N SER A 39 -10.98 -6.05 6.20
CA SER A 39 -10.90 -7.44 6.69
C SER A 39 -11.95 -7.75 7.78
N SER A 40 -12.19 -6.80 8.71
CA SER A 40 -13.19 -6.97 9.77
C SER A 40 -14.63 -7.01 9.24
N MET A 41 -14.91 -6.45 8.06
CA MET A 41 -16.24 -6.52 7.45
C MET A 41 -16.57 -7.90 6.90
N HIS A 42 -15.55 -8.68 6.54
CA HIS A 42 -15.66 -10.01 5.94
C HIS A 42 -15.39 -11.13 6.97
N ALA A 43 -14.99 -10.79 8.19
CA ALA A 43 -14.69 -11.76 9.24
C ALA A 43 -15.86 -11.96 10.21
N GLN A 44 -16.00 -13.21 10.73
CA GLN A 44 -16.95 -13.56 11.79
C GLN A 44 -16.32 -13.37 13.17
N SER A 45 -15.02 -13.60 13.28
CA SER A 45 -14.27 -13.41 14.52
C SER A 45 -12.90 -12.76 14.23
N ALA A 46 -12.22 -12.25 15.26
CA ALA A 46 -10.96 -11.56 15.05
C ALA A 46 -9.99 -11.73 16.23
N PHE A 47 -8.71 -11.90 15.91
CA PHE A 47 -7.58 -11.86 16.83
C PHE A 47 -6.62 -10.73 16.45
N PHE A 48 -6.52 -9.71 17.30
CA PHE A 48 -5.69 -8.53 17.07
C PHE A 48 -4.32 -8.72 17.74
N VAL A 49 -3.32 -9.19 16.98
CA VAL A 49 -1.97 -9.48 17.51
C VAL A 49 -1.30 -8.24 18.10
N GLY A 50 -1.44 -7.10 17.44
CA GLY A 50 -0.86 -5.83 17.85
C GLY A 50 -1.66 -5.04 18.89
N SER A 51 -2.73 -5.61 19.47
CA SER A 51 -3.55 -4.91 20.47
C SER A 51 -2.74 -4.55 21.71
N PRO A 52 -2.75 -3.27 22.17
CA PRO A 52 -2.04 -2.86 23.39
C PRO A 52 -2.77 -3.27 24.68
N LYS A 53 -3.98 -3.85 24.60
CA LYS A 53 -4.76 -4.29 25.76
C LYS A 53 -3.94 -5.28 26.58
N ASP A 54 -4.06 -5.17 27.90
CA ASP A 54 -3.43 -6.06 28.88
C ASP A 54 -1.91 -6.26 28.61
N ASN A 55 -1.21 -5.16 28.30
CA ASN A 55 0.22 -5.15 28.00
C ASN A 55 0.60 -6.07 26.82
N PHE A 56 -0.13 -5.96 25.71
CA PHE A 56 0.04 -6.79 24.51
C PHE A 56 -0.16 -8.30 24.77
N ALA A 57 -1.13 -8.65 25.61
CA ALA A 57 -1.41 -10.04 25.97
C ALA A 57 -1.61 -10.94 24.77
N ASN A 58 -2.34 -10.49 23.73
CA ASN A 58 -2.55 -11.28 22.51
C ASN A 58 -1.24 -11.67 21.81
N ARG A 59 -0.28 -10.74 21.73
CA ARG A 59 1.02 -11.02 21.12
C ARG A 59 1.83 -12.02 21.95
N GLN A 60 1.78 -11.91 23.28
CA GLN A 60 2.44 -12.84 24.18
C GLN A 60 1.80 -14.24 24.09
N LEU A 61 0.48 -14.31 24.09
CA LEU A 61 -0.27 -15.53 23.94
C LEU A 61 0.06 -16.27 22.62
N ALA A 62 0.03 -15.55 21.49
CA ALA A 62 0.38 -16.10 20.19
C ALA A 62 1.86 -16.57 20.07
N ARG A 63 2.77 -15.98 20.87
CA ARG A 63 4.17 -16.45 20.96
C ARG A 63 4.32 -17.72 21.80
N LEU A 64 3.49 -17.91 22.82
CA LEU A 64 3.50 -19.10 23.66
C LEU A 64 2.79 -20.28 22.97
N ASP A 65 1.63 -20.01 22.37
CA ASP A 65 0.85 -21.00 21.63
C ASP A 65 0.18 -20.30 20.44
N VAL A 66 0.72 -20.53 19.27
CA VAL A 66 0.24 -19.91 18.01
C VAL A 66 -1.20 -20.31 17.68
N ASN A 67 -1.68 -21.48 18.15
CA ASN A 67 -3.03 -21.98 17.88
C ASN A 67 -4.10 -21.08 18.53
N GLN A 68 -3.76 -20.36 19.59
CA GLN A 68 -4.65 -19.40 20.22
C GLN A 68 -5.01 -18.26 19.26
N ALA A 69 -4.09 -17.88 18.36
CA ALA A 69 -4.35 -16.86 17.36
C ALA A 69 -5.21 -17.37 16.19
N LEU A 70 -5.37 -18.69 16.06
CA LEU A 70 -6.17 -19.31 14.98
C LEU A 70 -7.58 -19.67 15.46
N SER A 71 -7.85 -19.58 16.76
CA SER A 71 -9.13 -20.00 17.36
C SER A 71 -10.21 -18.96 17.15
N GLY A 72 -11.29 -19.33 16.44
CA GLY A 72 -12.44 -18.47 16.22
C GLY A 72 -13.37 -18.95 15.12
N GLU A 73 -14.50 -18.28 14.96
CA GLU A 73 -15.44 -18.53 13.87
C GLU A 73 -14.87 -18.05 12.54
N THR A 74 -15.03 -18.84 11.49
CA THR A 74 -14.48 -18.57 10.16
C THR A 74 -15.46 -17.76 9.28
N PRO A 75 -14.98 -16.84 8.42
CA PRO A 75 -13.60 -16.40 8.28
C PRO A 75 -13.06 -15.73 9.53
N HIS A 76 -11.89 -16.17 10.02
CA HIS A 76 -11.23 -15.61 11.20
C HIS A 76 -10.15 -14.59 10.80
N LEU A 77 -10.26 -13.36 11.31
CA LEU A 77 -9.27 -12.30 11.06
C LEU A 77 -8.11 -12.41 12.05
N ILE A 78 -6.89 -12.43 11.54
CA ILE A 78 -5.66 -12.28 12.31
C ILE A 78 -4.97 -10.98 11.88
N ASP A 79 -5.13 -9.92 12.70
CA ASP A 79 -4.66 -8.58 12.34
C ASP A 79 -3.21 -8.37 12.78
N GLU A 80 -2.38 -7.82 11.86
CA GLU A 80 -0.94 -7.59 12.02
C GLU A 80 -0.15 -8.88 12.31
N TRP A 81 -0.39 -9.94 11.51
CA TRP A 81 0.23 -11.26 11.68
C TRP A 81 1.77 -11.23 11.76
N GLN A 82 2.42 -10.26 11.10
CA GLN A 82 3.88 -10.14 11.06
C GLN A 82 4.52 -9.83 12.43
N GLU A 83 3.74 -9.43 13.43
CA GLU A 83 4.21 -9.27 14.82
C GLU A 83 4.59 -10.61 15.47
N VAL A 84 4.02 -11.72 14.94
CA VAL A 84 4.36 -13.11 15.32
C VAL A 84 4.45 -13.95 14.04
N PRO A 85 5.59 -13.99 13.33
CA PRO A 85 5.73 -14.61 12.01
C PRO A 85 5.35 -16.10 11.95
N ALA A 86 5.43 -16.84 13.06
CA ALA A 86 5.00 -18.24 13.16
C ALA A 86 3.50 -18.45 12.81
N ILE A 87 2.68 -17.41 12.93
CA ILE A 87 1.26 -17.45 12.54
C ILE A 87 1.10 -17.84 11.08
N TRP A 88 2.00 -17.40 10.21
CA TRP A 88 1.94 -17.72 8.78
C TRP A 88 2.00 -19.23 8.50
N ASP A 89 2.97 -19.92 9.12
CA ASP A 89 3.13 -21.35 8.95
C ASP A 89 2.02 -22.13 9.62
N ALA A 90 1.52 -21.67 10.78
CA ALA A 90 0.39 -22.27 11.48
C ALA A 90 -0.91 -22.14 10.67
N VAL A 91 -1.20 -20.99 10.07
CA VAL A 91 -2.35 -20.80 9.17
C VAL A 91 -2.23 -21.71 7.95
N ARG A 92 -1.05 -21.83 7.34
CA ARG A 92 -0.82 -22.76 6.24
C ARG A 92 -1.15 -24.19 6.61
N ALA A 93 -0.66 -24.66 7.78
CA ALA A 93 -0.94 -26.01 8.28
C ALA A 93 -2.43 -26.24 8.55
N ALA A 94 -3.09 -25.27 9.21
CA ALA A 94 -4.52 -25.35 9.48
C ALA A 94 -5.38 -25.39 8.20
N VAL A 95 -4.96 -24.68 7.13
CA VAL A 95 -5.62 -24.77 5.82
C VAL A 95 -5.45 -26.15 5.19
N ASP A 96 -4.26 -26.77 5.31
CA ASP A 96 -4.02 -28.14 4.81
C ASP A 96 -4.89 -29.17 5.55
N GLU A 97 -5.10 -29.00 6.85
CA GLU A 97 -5.94 -29.89 7.67
C GLU A 97 -7.44 -29.66 7.46
N GLY A 98 -7.86 -28.41 7.28
CA GLY A 98 -9.26 -28.02 7.17
C GLY A 98 -9.93 -28.35 5.84
N GLY A 99 -9.18 -28.52 4.76
CA GLY A 99 -9.61 -28.98 3.44
C GLY A 99 -10.65 -28.11 2.71
N SER A 100 -11.01 -26.91 3.23
CA SER A 100 -11.98 -26.00 2.61
C SER A 100 -11.42 -24.58 2.43
N CYS A 101 -12.20 -23.69 1.78
CA CYS A 101 -11.82 -22.31 1.53
C CYS A 101 -12.37 -21.36 2.61
N GLY A 102 -11.81 -20.15 2.71
CA GLY A 102 -12.39 -19.06 3.50
C GLY A 102 -12.19 -19.17 5.02
N HIS A 103 -11.15 -19.85 5.49
CA HIS A 103 -10.91 -20.00 6.92
C HIS A 103 -10.33 -18.75 7.57
N PHE A 104 -9.32 -18.12 6.93
CA PHE A 104 -8.56 -17.04 7.56
C PHE A 104 -8.42 -15.81 6.67
N ILE A 105 -8.45 -14.65 7.30
CA ILE A 105 -8.02 -13.37 6.74
C ILE A 105 -6.84 -12.89 7.57
N LEU A 106 -5.69 -12.67 6.95
CA LEU A 106 -4.51 -12.09 7.58
C LEU A 106 -4.41 -10.63 7.15
N THR A 107 -3.97 -9.72 8.04
CA THR A 107 -3.55 -8.39 7.59
C THR A 107 -2.09 -8.16 7.92
N GLY A 108 -1.40 -7.45 7.01
CA GLY A 108 0.00 -7.07 7.19
C GLY A 108 0.31 -5.69 6.64
N SER A 109 0.94 -4.87 7.47
CA SER A 109 1.40 -3.52 7.08
C SER A 109 2.88 -3.49 6.68
N ALA A 110 3.57 -4.61 6.80
CA ALA A 110 4.94 -4.83 6.35
C ALA A 110 5.13 -6.30 5.97
N THR A 111 6.04 -6.54 5.05
CA THR A 111 6.52 -7.90 4.76
C THR A 111 7.76 -8.15 5.63
N PRO A 112 7.72 -9.07 6.60
CA PRO A 112 8.89 -9.40 7.41
C PRO A 112 10.01 -9.95 6.53
N GLN A 113 11.27 -9.78 6.96
CA GLN A 113 12.34 -10.62 6.42
C GLN A 113 11.99 -12.07 6.73
N ARG A 114 12.38 -13.02 5.84
CA ARG A 114 12.06 -14.45 5.93
C ARG A 114 12.45 -15.15 7.26
N LYS A 115 13.02 -14.42 8.22
CA LYS A 115 13.31 -14.92 9.57
C LYS A 115 11.98 -15.20 10.30
N GLY A 116 11.68 -16.49 10.50
CA GLY A 116 10.48 -16.94 11.22
C GLY A 116 9.31 -17.38 10.34
N VAL A 117 9.44 -17.34 9.01
CA VAL A 117 8.49 -17.97 8.07
C VAL A 117 9.25 -19.04 7.29
N LEU A 118 8.87 -20.30 7.46
CA LEU A 118 9.53 -21.43 6.84
C LEU A 118 8.99 -21.72 5.43
N HIS A 119 7.71 -21.46 5.19
CA HIS A 119 7.02 -21.83 3.97
C HIS A 119 6.39 -20.63 3.28
N SER A 120 6.32 -20.64 1.96
CA SER A 120 5.78 -19.53 1.16
C SER A 120 4.26 -19.34 1.26
N GLY A 121 3.53 -20.37 1.70
CA GLY A 121 2.06 -20.41 1.69
C GLY A 121 1.45 -20.58 0.30
N THR A 122 2.25 -20.91 -0.73
CA THR A 122 1.80 -21.05 -2.12
C THR A 122 0.65 -22.05 -2.23
N GLY A 123 -0.45 -21.64 -2.88
CA GLY A 123 -1.66 -22.45 -3.07
C GLY A 123 -2.61 -22.49 -1.87
N ARG A 124 -2.21 -22.01 -0.69
CA ARG A 124 -3.01 -21.98 0.54
C ARG A 124 -3.41 -20.57 0.94
N ILE A 125 -2.46 -19.63 0.84
CA ILE A 125 -2.66 -18.24 1.25
C ILE A 125 -2.54 -17.35 0.02
N ALA A 126 -3.65 -16.76 -0.42
CA ALA A 126 -3.65 -15.75 -1.46
C ALA A 126 -3.17 -14.39 -0.90
N ARG A 127 -2.55 -13.57 -1.73
CA ARG A 127 -2.17 -12.20 -1.36
C ARG A 127 -3.07 -11.21 -2.08
N LEU A 128 -3.70 -10.32 -1.33
CA LEU A 128 -4.53 -9.24 -1.82
C LEU A 128 -3.85 -7.91 -1.48
N ALA A 129 -3.33 -7.23 -2.49
CA ALA A 129 -2.78 -5.90 -2.31
C ALA A 129 -3.90 -4.86 -2.12
N MET A 130 -3.82 -4.09 -1.04
CA MET A 130 -4.75 -3.01 -0.74
C MET A 130 -4.03 -1.66 -0.81
N HIS A 131 -4.65 -0.71 -1.50
CA HIS A 131 -4.12 0.64 -1.72
C HIS A 131 -4.84 1.68 -0.84
N PRO A 132 -4.31 2.89 -0.68
CA PRO A 132 -5.13 4.04 -0.31
C PRO A 132 -6.34 4.16 -1.22
N MET A 133 -7.39 4.86 -0.80
CA MET A 133 -8.65 4.94 -1.53
C MET A 133 -8.47 5.63 -2.89
N SER A 134 -9.12 5.06 -3.92
CA SER A 134 -9.27 5.73 -5.21
C SER A 134 -10.22 6.94 -5.10
N LEU A 135 -10.25 7.77 -6.15
CA LEU A 135 -11.20 8.89 -6.25
C LEU A 135 -12.65 8.40 -6.28
N GLN A 136 -12.90 7.20 -6.77
CA GLN A 136 -14.23 6.57 -6.69
C GLN A 136 -14.59 6.20 -5.26
N GLU A 137 -13.70 5.52 -4.54
CA GLU A 137 -13.96 5.04 -3.18
C GLU A 137 -14.11 6.18 -2.17
N ASN A 138 -13.38 7.28 -2.35
CA ASN A 138 -13.47 8.45 -1.48
C ASN A 138 -14.61 9.42 -1.86
N GLY A 139 -15.33 9.18 -2.98
CA GLY A 139 -16.46 9.98 -3.43
C GLY A 139 -16.07 11.23 -4.22
N SER A 140 -14.82 11.39 -4.63
CA SER A 140 -14.36 12.53 -5.45
C SER A 140 -14.52 12.31 -6.97
N SER A 141 -14.87 11.08 -7.41
CA SER A 141 -15.16 10.77 -8.81
C SER A 141 -16.65 10.71 -9.05
N ALA A 142 -17.12 11.28 -10.16
CA ALA A 142 -18.49 11.17 -10.63
C ALA A 142 -18.88 9.77 -11.14
N CYS A 143 -17.91 8.85 -11.28
CA CYS A 143 -18.09 7.49 -11.80
C CYS A 143 -18.86 7.44 -13.13
N ALA A 144 -18.64 8.44 -13.99
CA ALA A 144 -19.38 8.60 -15.23
C ALA A 144 -19.01 7.53 -16.29
N VAL A 145 -17.77 7.04 -16.22
CA VAL A 145 -17.21 6.06 -17.17
C VAL A 145 -16.66 4.88 -16.38
N SER A 146 -16.98 3.66 -16.82
CA SER A 146 -16.48 2.41 -16.25
C SER A 146 -15.30 1.88 -17.06
N LEU A 147 -14.16 1.64 -16.41
CA LEU A 147 -12.99 0.99 -17.04
C LEU A 147 -13.36 -0.38 -17.62
N LYS A 148 -14.16 -1.17 -16.88
CA LYS A 148 -14.65 -2.46 -17.35
C LYS A 148 -15.44 -2.34 -18.66
N ASN A 149 -16.32 -1.33 -18.78
CA ASN A 149 -17.10 -1.10 -19.99
C ASN A 149 -16.22 -0.69 -21.17
N ILE A 150 -15.21 0.16 -20.94
CA ILE A 150 -14.22 0.53 -21.96
C ILE A 150 -13.51 -0.74 -22.47
N CYS A 151 -12.98 -1.56 -21.57
CA CYS A 151 -12.22 -2.76 -21.91
C CYS A 151 -13.08 -3.84 -22.60
N SER A 152 -14.38 -3.90 -22.32
CA SER A 152 -15.31 -4.83 -22.97
C SER A 152 -15.88 -4.33 -24.29
N GLY A 153 -15.53 -3.11 -24.73
CA GLY A 153 -16.08 -2.49 -25.95
C GLY A 153 -17.55 -2.09 -25.83
N ALA A 154 -18.08 -2.03 -24.59
CA ALA A 154 -19.46 -1.61 -24.38
C ALA A 154 -19.65 -0.13 -24.73
N ALA A 155 -20.82 0.22 -25.25
CA ALA A 155 -21.17 1.60 -25.58
C ALA A 155 -21.07 2.49 -24.33
N ILE A 156 -20.28 3.55 -24.40
CA ILE A 156 -20.17 4.54 -23.33
C ILE A 156 -21.24 5.60 -23.59
N GLY A 157 -22.27 5.64 -22.73
CA GLY A 157 -23.24 6.72 -22.79
C GLY A 157 -22.57 8.06 -22.50
N VAL A 158 -22.86 9.08 -23.30
CA VAL A 158 -22.36 10.44 -23.03
C VAL A 158 -23.01 10.95 -21.76
N LYS A 159 -22.22 11.11 -20.70
CA LYS A 159 -22.63 11.79 -19.47
C LYS A 159 -21.93 13.14 -19.43
N SER A 160 -22.70 14.21 -19.34
CA SER A 160 -22.13 15.53 -19.06
C SER A 160 -21.67 15.56 -17.61
N VAL A 161 -20.36 15.68 -17.41
CA VAL A 161 -19.75 15.82 -16.10
C VAL A 161 -18.95 17.10 -16.11
N LYS A 162 -19.13 17.98 -15.12
CA LYS A 162 -18.27 19.14 -14.97
C LYS A 162 -16.85 18.64 -14.67
N PRO A 163 -15.85 18.97 -15.50
CA PRO A 163 -14.47 18.62 -15.17
C PRO A 163 -14.02 19.34 -13.91
N PRO A 164 -13.17 18.71 -13.07
CA PRO A 164 -12.59 19.40 -11.93
C PRO A 164 -11.66 20.51 -12.40
N GLU A 165 -11.63 21.62 -11.67
CA GLU A 165 -10.68 22.70 -11.88
C GLU A 165 -9.26 22.24 -11.51
N LEU A 166 -8.23 22.89 -12.03
CA LEU A 166 -6.83 22.51 -11.79
C LEU A 166 -6.47 22.56 -10.30
N GLU A 167 -6.96 23.55 -9.59
CA GLU A 167 -6.79 23.72 -8.14
C GLU A 167 -7.38 22.52 -7.37
N GLU A 168 -8.54 22.05 -7.78
CA GLU A 168 -9.19 20.89 -7.18
C GLU A 168 -8.39 19.60 -7.43
N LEU A 169 -7.87 19.41 -8.65
CA LEU A 169 -6.98 18.29 -8.96
C LEU A 169 -5.70 18.33 -8.15
N VAL A 170 -5.10 19.49 -7.96
CA VAL A 170 -3.92 19.67 -7.12
C VAL A 170 -4.23 19.28 -5.67
N GLU A 171 -5.37 19.69 -5.12
CA GLU A 171 -5.79 19.31 -3.78
C GLU A 171 -5.99 17.79 -3.66
N LEU A 172 -6.64 17.15 -4.63
CA LEU A 172 -6.86 15.70 -4.63
C LEU A 172 -5.54 14.91 -4.64
N VAL A 173 -4.59 15.32 -5.46
CA VAL A 173 -3.25 14.72 -5.51
C VAL A 173 -2.52 14.85 -4.17
N MET A 174 -2.56 16.04 -3.58
CA MET A 174 -1.77 16.35 -2.38
C MET A 174 -2.38 15.79 -1.08
N ARG A 175 -3.72 15.67 -1.00
CA ARG A 175 -4.39 15.05 0.16
C ARG A 175 -4.25 13.53 0.18
N GLY A 176 -4.16 12.91 -1.00
CA GLY A 176 -4.10 11.46 -1.19
C GLY A 176 -5.39 10.72 -0.88
N GLY A 177 -5.32 9.39 -0.99
CA GLY A 177 -6.42 8.45 -0.76
C GLY A 177 -6.49 7.91 0.67
N TRP A 178 -5.98 8.60 1.66
CA TRP A 178 -5.98 8.12 3.05
C TRP A 178 -7.38 8.19 3.66
N PRO A 179 -7.95 7.07 4.18
CA PRO A 179 -9.27 7.09 4.82
C PRO A 179 -9.40 8.14 5.93
N GLY A 180 -8.32 8.37 6.69
CA GLY A 180 -8.27 9.40 7.72
C GLY A 180 -8.36 10.85 7.23
N SER A 181 -8.30 11.10 5.91
CA SER A 181 -8.49 12.43 5.33
C SER A 181 -9.95 12.74 5.00
N LEU A 182 -10.84 11.75 5.07
CA LEU A 182 -12.25 11.93 4.75
C LEU A 182 -12.93 12.90 5.74
N GLY A 183 -13.72 13.81 5.20
CA GLY A 183 -14.43 14.83 5.99
C GLY A 183 -13.53 15.91 6.61
N LYS A 184 -12.23 15.92 6.32
CA LYS A 184 -11.30 16.95 6.80
C LYS A 184 -11.19 18.11 5.82
N THR A 185 -10.89 19.29 6.35
CA THR A 185 -10.53 20.45 5.52
C THR A 185 -9.23 20.20 4.75
N SER A 186 -9.03 20.87 3.62
CA SER A 186 -7.78 20.75 2.82
C SER A 186 -6.53 20.92 3.68
N ARG A 187 -6.51 21.94 4.56
CA ARG A 187 -5.38 22.18 5.47
C ARG A 187 -5.10 20.99 6.40
N GLN A 188 -6.13 20.38 6.97
CA GLN A 188 -5.99 19.21 7.86
C GLN A 188 -5.55 17.98 7.07
N ALA A 189 -6.11 17.76 5.88
CA ALA A 189 -5.79 16.60 5.05
C ALA A 189 -4.31 16.59 4.61
N LEU A 190 -3.72 17.74 4.31
CA LEU A 190 -2.32 17.88 3.91
C LEU A 190 -1.31 17.56 5.04
N VAL A 191 -1.74 17.55 6.29
CA VAL A 191 -0.87 17.17 7.42
C VAL A 191 -0.68 15.65 7.47
N ILE A 192 -1.67 14.87 7.03
CA ILE A 192 -1.66 13.40 7.12
C ILE A 192 -0.46 12.76 6.40
N PRO A 193 -0.22 13.01 5.09
CA PRO A 193 0.91 12.42 4.40
C PRO A 193 2.27 12.91 4.94
N ARG A 194 2.34 14.14 5.48
CA ARG A 194 3.56 14.65 6.12
C ARG A 194 3.90 13.86 7.38
N GLN A 195 2.93 13.68 8.28
CA GLN A 195 3.12 12.89 9.50
C GLN A 195 3.37 11.41 9.19
N TYR A 196 2.74 10.89 8.13
CA TYR A 196 3.00 9.53 7.66
C TYR A 196 4.49 9.33 7.31
N VAL A 197 5.05 10.24 6.52
CA VAL A 197 6.48 10.19 6.13
C VAL A 197 7.40 10.28 7.34
N GLU A 198 7.13 11.20 8.29
CA GLU A 198 7.93 11.30 9.52
C GLU A 198 7.88 9.98 10.33
N ASN A 199 6.70 9.41 10.52
CA ASN A 199 6.56 8.13 11.24
C ASN A 199 7.30 6.97 10.53
N VAL A 200 7.30 6.94 9.20
CA VAL A 200 8.08 5.96 8.45
C VAL A 200 9.57 6.10 8.72
N ILE A 201 10.09 7.32 8.69
CA ILE A 201 11.51 7.61 8.88
C ILE A 201 11.94 7.29 10.31
N ASP A 202 11.19 7.78 11.29
CA ASP A 202 11.60 7.77 12.70
C ASP A 202 11.28 6.45 13.41
N ILE A 203 10.26 5.70 12.92
CA ILE A 203 9.73 4.55 13.65
C ILE A 203 9.72 3.28 12.79
N ASP A 204 9.09 3.33 11.61
CA ASP A 204 8.75 2.11 10.88
C ASP A 204 9.97 1.45 10.25
N MET A 205 10.94 2.23 9.79
CA MET A 205 12.18 1.72 9.23
C MET A 205 13.00 0.91 10.23
N ALA A 206 13.08 1.36 11.49
CA ALA A 206 13.78 0.63 12.55
C ALA A 206 13.01 -0.63 13.00
N LYS A 207 11.67 -0.55 13.05
CA LYS A 207 10.82 -1.69 13.44
C LYS A 207 10.76 -2.81 12.41
N LEU A 208 11.03 -2.51 11.13
CA LEU A 208 10.88 -3.46 10.04
C LEU A 208 11.76 -4.72 10.19
N ASP A 209 13.00 -4.53 10.64
CA ASP A 209 14.00 -5.61 10.72
C ASP A 209 14.99 -5.43 11.90
N GLY A 210 14.79 -4.42 12.75
CA GLY A 210 15.67 -4.11 13.87
C GLY A 210 17.01 -3.50 13.47
N ILE A 211 17.20 -3.15 12.18
CA ILE A 211 18.44 -2.51 11.70
C ILE A 211 18.31 -1.00 11.91
N GLU A 212 19.23 -0.44 12.68
CA GLU A 212 19.35 1.01 12.80
C GLU A 212 19.83 1.61 11.48
N ARG A 213 19.07 2.56 10.98
CA ARG A 213 19.38 3.32 9.77
C ARG A 213 19.35 4.80 10.10
N ASP A 214 20.30 5.55 9.56
CA ASP A 214 20.38 7.00 9.73
C ASP A 214 19.13 7.69 9.14
N PRO A 215 18.30 8.37 9.97
CA PRO A 215 17.09 9.05 9.51
C PRO A 215 17.35 10.13 8.46
N VAL A 216 18.51 10.80 8.51
CA VAL A 216 18.91 11.80 7.54
C VAL A 216 19.12 11.16 6.16
N LYS A 217 19.81 10.03 6.12
CA LYS A 217 20.04 9.27 4.88
C LYS A 217 18.76 8.69 4.31
N ILE A 218 17.86 8.17 5.18
CA ILE A 218 16.52 7.70 4.78
C ILE A 218 15.76 8.84 4.12
N ARG A 219 15.70 10.02 4.76
CA ARG A 219 15.01 11.21 4.24
C ARG A 219 15.55 11.66 2.89
N LYS A 220 16.86 11.68 2.71
CA LYS A 220 17.51 12.03 1.44
C LYS A 220 17.12 11.05 0.34
N CYS A 221 17.15 9.74 0.63
CA CYS A 221 16.75 8.71 -0.31
C CYS A 221 15.27 8.84 -0.72
N LEU A 222 14.37 9.02 0.25
CA LEU A 222 12.94 9.25 -0.02
C LEU A 222 12.70 10.51 -0.82
N ARG A 223 13.43 11.61 -0.55
CA ARG A 223 13.32 12.86 -1.30
C ARG A 223 13.80 12.72 -2.73
N SER A 224 14.90 12.00 -2.97
CA SER A 224 15.37 11.70 -4.32
C SER A 224 14.35 10.86 -5.09
N LEU A 225 13.76 9.85 -4.44
CA LEU A 225 12.66 9.06 -5.03
C LEU A 225 11.45 9.95 -5.37
N ALA A 226 11.08 10.88 -4.52
CA ALA A 226 9.97 11.82 -4.76
C ALA A 226 10.24 12.78 -5.93
N ARG A 227 11.49 13.23 -6.11
CA ARG A 227 11.90 14.01 -7.30
C ARG A 227 11.79 13.21 -8.60
N ASN A 228 11.94 11.90 -8.50
CA ASN A 228 11.88 10.95 -9.60
C ASN A 228 10.55 10.18 -9.65
N GLU A 229 9.48 10.73 -9.07
CA GLU A 229 8.15 10.12 -9.06
C GLU A 229 7.67 9.78 -10.48
N SER A 230 7.07 8.61 -10.66
CA SER A 230 6.55 8.12 -11.96
C SER A 230 7.59 8.09 -13.09
N THR A 231 8.88 7.92 -12.77
CA THR A 231 9.95 7.79 -13.76
C THR A 231 10.61 6.41 -13.73
N THR A 232 11.46 6.16 -14.72
CA THR A 232 12.32 4.95 -14.81
C THR A 232 13.70 5.17 -14.23
N ALA A 233 13.85 6.09 -13.26
CA ALA A 233 15.13 6.40 -12.63
C ALA A 233 15.77 5.15 -12.00
N SER A 234 17.02 4.89 -12.36
CA SER A 234 17.79 3.76 -11.83
C SER A 234 18.24 4.02 -10.39
N THR A 235 18.63 2.96 -9.67
CA THR A 235 19.25 3.10 -8.35
C THR A 235 20.51 3.96 -8.38
N ASN A 236 21.27 3.91 -9.49
CA ASN A 236 22.42 4.80 -9.70
C ASN A 236 21.98 6.27 -9.85
N THR A 237 20.90 6.54 -10.56
CA THR A 237 20.34 7.89 -10.67
C THR A 237 19.96 8.43 -9.29
N ILE A 238 19.25 7.64 -8.49
CA ILE A 238 18.88 8.01 -7.10
C ILE A 238 20.13 8.26 -6.25
N ARG A 239 21.15 7.40 -6.33
CA ARG A 239 22.41 7.59 -5.62
C ARG A 239 23.12 8.89 -6.02
N ASN A 240 23.24 9.15 -7.32
CA ASN A 240 23.90 10.35 -7.84
C ASN A 240 23.16 11.63 -7.44
N ASP A 241 21.83 11.61 -7.48
CA ASP A 241 20.97 12.71 -7.05
C ASP A 241 21.16 13.06 -5.55
N ILE A 242 21.46 12.06 -4.71
CA ILE A 242 21.81 12.26 -3.29
C ILE A 242 23.23 12.83 -3.14
N ALA A 243 24.19 12.34 -3.92
CA ALA A 243 25.60 12.71 -3.83
C ALA A 243 25.89 14.13 -4.35
N GLU A 244 25.08 14.64 -5.30
CA GLU A 244 25.27 15.95 -5.93
C GLU A 244 25.16 17.12 -4.93
N PHE A 245 24.43 16.92 -3.83
CA PHE A 245 24.12 17.98 -2.86
C PHE A 245 24.71 17.76 -1.47
N ASP A 246 25.54 16.72 -1.27
CA ASP A 246 26.06 16.40 0.05
C ASP A 246 27.31 15.50 -0.01
N ASP A 247 28.28 15.75 0.88
CA ASP A 247 29.45 14.89 1.11
C ASP A 247 29.11 13.47 1.62
N ALA A 248 27.84 13.19 1.89
CA ALA A 248 27.35 11.88 2.29
C ALA A 248 27.28 10.90 1.10
N ASN A 249 28.41 10.34 0.74
CA ASN A 249 28.53 9.35 -0.32
C ASN A 249 27.83 8.04 0.10
N LEU A 250 26.53 7.88 -0.26
CA LEU A 250 25.84 6.62 -0.05
C LEU A 250 26.33 5.59 -1.08
N SER A 251 26.67 4.40 -0.61
CA SER A 251 26.98 3.29 -1.51
C SER A 251 25.70 2.86 -2.26
N ILE A 252 25.87 2.31 -3.45
CA ILE A 252 24.75 1.74 -4.22
C ILE A 252 24.02 0.64 -3.43
N ASN A 253 24.75 -0.14 -2.64
CA ASN A 253 24.20 -1.19 -1.81
C ASN A 253 23.31 -0.62 -0.71
N THR A 254 23.69 0.50 -0.10
CA THR A 254 22.88 1.19 0.91
C THR A 254 21.57 1.73 0.30
N VAL A 255 21.63 2.35 -0.88
CA VAL A 255 20.43 2.83 -1.58
C VAL A 255 19.53 1.67 -1.97
N THR A 256 20.10 0.56 -2.43
CA THR A 256 19.35 -0.67 -2.76
C THR A 256 18.66 -1.27 -1.53
N ASP A 257 19.37 -1.32 -0.37
CA ASP A 257 18.78 -1.78 0.89
C ASP A 257 17.60 -0.88 1.32
N TYR A 258 17.76 0.45 1.23
CA TYR A 258 16.69 1.38 1.57
C TYR A 258 15.47 1.21 0.66
N ILE A 259 15.66 1.11 -0.66
CA ILE A 259 14.58 0.84 -1.60
C ILE A 259 13.90 -0.50 -1.27
N GLY A 260 14.67 -1.54 -0.95
CA GLY A 260 14.15 -2.82 -0.49
C GLY A 260 13.31 -2.71 0.78
N ALA A 261 13.75 -1.91 1.75
CA ALA A 261 12.99 -1.64 2.97
C ALA A 261 11.68 -0.88 2.68
N PHE A 262 11.71 0.14 1.82
CA PHE A 262 10.52 0.89 1.41
C PHE A 262 9.50 0.00 0.68
N ASN A 263 9.95 -0.93 -0.16
CA ASN A 263 9.08 -1.92 -0.80
C ASN A 263 8.42 -2.85 0.23
N ARG A 264 9.16 -3.30 1.25
CA ARG A 264 8.62 -4.13 2.34
C ARG A 264 7.60 -3.39 3.21
N LEU A 265 7.69 -2.06 3.30
CA LEU A 265 6.70 -1.19 3.95
C LEU A 265 5.55 -0.79 3.02
N PHE A 266 5.50 -1.32 1.80
CA PHE A 266 4.50 -0.99 0.77
C PHE A 266 4.46 0.51 0.41
N LEU A 267 5.56 1.24 0.60
CA LEU A 267 5.65 2.65 0.26
C LEU A 267 5.81 2.88 -1.23
N LEU A 268 6.51 1.98 -1.91
CA LEU A 268 6.81 2.07 -3.33
C LEU A 268 6.01 1.05 -4.13
N ARG A 269 5.71 1.42 -5.37
CA ARG A 269 5.07 0.57 -6.37
C ARG A 269 5.80 0.72 -7.68
N ASP A 270 6.19 -0.39 -8.26
CA ASP A 270 6.84 -0.44 -9.56
C ASP A 270 5.82 -0.90 -10.61
N THR A 271 5.59 -0.07 -11.63
CA THR A 271 4.73 -0.41 -12.77
C THR A 271 5.62 -1.00 -13.88
N PRO A 272 5.45 -2.30 -14.19
CA PRO A 272 6.27 -2.94 -15.23
C PRO A 272 5.96 -2.38 -16.62
N PRO A 273 6.91 -2.47 -17.56
CA PRO A 273 6.67 -2.07 -18.95
C PRO A 273 5.60 -2.94 -19.58
N PHE A 274 4.71 -2.30 -20.34
CA PHE A 274 3.63 -2.97 -21.04
C PHE A 274 3.94 -3.12 -22.54
N SER A 275 3.51 -4.23 -23.12
CA SER A 275 3.45 -4.45 -24.55
C SER A 275 2.27 -5.35 -24.89
N THR A 276 1.58 -5.07 -25.99
CA THR A 276 0.49 -5.91 -26.50
C THR A 276 0.99 -7.28 -26.96
N PHE A 277 2.26 -7.37 -27.38
CA PHE A 277 2.87 -8.64 -27.77
C PHE A 277 3.36 -9.40 -26.54
N LEU A 278 2.81 -10.60 -26.29
CA LEU A 278 3.13 -11.43 -25.10
C LEU A 278 4.62 -11.74 -24.97
N ARG A 279 5.32 -11.97 -26.09
CA ARG A 279 6.75 -12.30 -26.14
C ARG A 279 7.66 -11.10 -26.44
N SER A 280 7.15 -9.88 -26.26
CA SER A 280 7.94 -8.67 -26.53
C SER A 280 9.17 -8.57 -25.61
N PRO A 281 10.37 -8.38 -26.18
CA PRO A 281 11.57 -8.10 -25.38
C PRO A 281 11.45 -6.84 -24.51
N ALA A 282 10.59 -5.88 -24.88
CA ALA A 282 10.35 -4.66 -24.11
C ALA A 282 9.87 -4.98 -22.69
N ARG A 283 9.07 -6.04 -22.50
CA ARG A 283 8.58 -6.48 -21.18
C ARG A 283 9.69 -6.90 -20.22
N VAL A 284 10.88 -7.24 -20.74
CA VAL A 284 12.03 -7.71 -19.95
C VAL A 284 13.14 -6.66 -19.89
N LYS A 285 13.39 -5.95 -21.00
CA LYS A 285 14.53 -5.05 -21.15
C LYS A 285 14.29 -3.64 -20.62
N GLN A 286 13.03 -3.18 -20.61
CA GLN A 286 12.71 -1.84 -20.15
C GLN A 286 12.58 -1.81 -18.62
N MET A 287 13.02 -0.73 -18.01
CA MET A 287 12.88 -0.52 -16.56
C MET A 287 11.44 -0.18 -16.20
N SER A 288 10.99 -0.69 -15.06
CA SER A 288 9.70 -0.31 -14.48
C SER A 288 9.70 1.17 -14.09
N LYS A 289 8.55 1.81 -14.23
CA LYS A 289 8.31 3.12 -13.60
C LYS A 289 8.09 2.94 -12.12
N ARG A 290 8.79 3.71 -11.31
CA ARG A 290 8.65 3.69 -9.85
C ARG A 290 7.82 4.87 -9.38
N ARG A 291 6.92 4.60 -8.44
CA ARG A 291 6.09 5.61 -7.79
C ARG A 291 5.85 5.27 -6.32
N PHE A 292 5.48 6.26 -5.54
CA PHE A 292 4.94 5.98 -4.21
C PHE A 292 3.57 5.30 -4.30
N CYS A 293 3.18 4.60 -3.25
CA CYS A 293 1.85 3.97 -3.15
C CYS A 293 0.71 5.00 -3.20
N ASP A 294 1.02 6.25 -2.91
CA ASP A 294 0.12 7.40 -2.99
C ASP A 294 0.94 8.68 -3.31
N PRO A 295 0.53 9.50 -4.30
CA PRO A 295 1.29 10.69 -4.72
C PRO A 295 1.43 11.75 -3.63
N SER A 296 0.54 11.75 -2.64
CA SER A 296 0.63 12.70 -1.52
C SER A 296 1.89 12.52 -0.68
N LEU A 297 2.48 11.31 -0.65
CA LEU A 297 3.76 11.07 0.02
C LEU A 297 4.91 11.76 -0.70
N ALA A 298 4.94 11.69 -2.04
CA ALA A 298 5.93 12.41 -2.82
C ALA A 298 5.77 13.93 -2.66
N ALA A 299 4.53 14.45 -2.71
CA ALA A 299 4.25 15.86 -2.47
C ALA A 299 4.73 16.32 -1.08
N ALA A 300 4.51 15.49 -0.05
CA ALA A 300 4.97 15.76 1.32
C ALA A 300 6.50 15.80 1.43
N LEU A 301 7.20 14.85 0.81
CA LEU A 301 8.67 14.76 0.77
C LEU A 301 9.30 15.93 0.03
N LEU A 302 8.65 16.41 -1.03
CA LEU A 302 9.05 17.62 -1.77
C LEU A 302 8.69 18.90 -1.02
N GLN A 303 8.03 18.82 0.14
CA GLN A 303 7.55 19.96 0.91
C GLN A 303 6.66 20.91 0.10
N ALA A 304 5.95 20.35 -0.87
CA ALA A 304 5.11 21.09 -1.79
C ALA A 304 3.91 21.73 -1.08
N THR A 305 3.50 22.88 -1.62
CA THR A 305 2.22 23.53 -1.30
C THR A 305 1.34 23.55 -2.56
N PRO A 306 0.01 23.67 -2.44
CA PRO A 306 -0.86 23.79 -3.60
C PRO A 306 -0.43 24.91 -4.55
N LYS A 307 -0.02 26.05 -4.00
CA LYS A 307 0.46 27.20 -4.78
C LYS A 307 1.76 26.91 -5.55
N MET A 308 2.66 26.12 -4.99
CA MET A 308 3.88 25.67 -5.69
C MET A 308 3.54 24.70 -6.82
N MET A 309 2.64 23.77 -6.59
CA MET A 309 2.20 22.81 -7.62
C MET A 309 1.54 23.48 -8.82
N LEU A 310 0.73 24.52 -8.60
CA LEU A 310 0.13 25.30 -9.66
C LEU A 310 1.17 26.10 -10.50
N ARG A 311 2.36 26.35 -9.95
CA ARG A 311 3.46 27.02 -10.64
C ARG A 311 4.42 26.05 -11.33
N ASP A 312 4.47 24.79 -10.88
CA ASP A 312 5.32 23.74 -11.44
C ASP A 312 4.45 22.60 -11.97
N LEU A 313 3.83 22.82 -13.12
CA LEU A 313 2.96 21.85 -13.78
C LEU A 313 3.71 20.61 -14.26
N ARG A 314 5.03 20.68 -14.42
CA ARG A 314 5.84 19.49 -14.75
C ARG A 314 5.87 18.51 -13.58
N THR A 315 6.19 18.98 -12.39
CA THR A 315 6.15 18.16 -11.17
C THR A 315 4.72 17.69 -10.88
N PHE A 316 3.73 18.57 -11.02
CA PHE A 316 2.32 18.20 -10.87
C PHE A 316 1.93 17.07 -11.83
N GLY A 317 2.34 17.10 -13.09
CA GLY A 317 2.05 16.05 -14.07
C GLY A 317 2.55 14.67 -13.67
N LEU A 318 3.76 14.58 -13.08
CA LEU A 318 4.31 13.32 -12.57
C LEU A 318 3.50 12.77 -11.38
N LEU A 319 3.10 13.65 -10.46
CA LEU A 319 2.25 13.27 -9.32
C LEU A 319 0.84 12.90 -9.76
N PHE A 320 0.30 13.59 -10.75
CA PHE A 320 -1.01 13.26 -11.33
C PHE A 320 -0.98 11.90 -12.06
N GLU A 321 0.08 11.59 -12.80
CA GLU A 321 0.29 10.26 -13.37
C GLU A 321 0.28 9.20 -12.26
N SER A 322 0.95 9.44 -11.13
CA SER A 322 0.96 8.53 -9.98
C SER A 322 -0.45 8.31 -9.41
N LEU A 323 -1.26 9.37 -9.28
CA LEU A 323 -2.67 9.27 -8.87
C LEU A 323 -3.47 8.39 -9.82
N VAL A 324 -3.36 8.64 -11.14
CA VAL A 324 -4.09 7.90 -12.17
C VAL A 324 -3.69 6.43 -12.15
N MET A 325 -2.40 6.14 -12.06
CA MET A 325 -1.90 4.75 -12.00
C MET A 325 -2.37 4.02 -10.76
N ARG A 326 -2.39 4.66 -9.59
CA ARG A 326 -2.97 4.08 -8.36
C ARG A 326 -4.44 3.71 -8.57
N ASP A 327 -5.22 4.63 -9.11
CA ASP A 327 -6.65 4.42 -9.31
C ASP A 327 -6.92 3.33 -10.36
N LEU A 328 -6.17 3.30 -11.46
CA LEU A 328 -6.28 2.24 -12.46
C LEU A 328 -5.94 0.86 -11.90
N GLU A 329 -4.92 0.73 -11.03
CA GLU A 329 -4.61 -0.54 -10.34
C GLU A 329 -5.75 -1.00 -9.42
N ILE A 330 -6.47 -0.07 -8.81
CA ILE A 330 -7.62 -0.39 -7.95
C ILE A 330 -8.83 -0.82 -8.80
N TYR A 331 -9.01 -0.23 -10.00
CA TYR A 331 -10.14 -0.50 -10.90
C TYR A 331 -9.95 -1.80 -11.70
N ALA A 332 -8.72 -2.27 -11.91
CA ALA A 332 -8.38 -3.50 -12.63
C ALA A 332 -8.55 -4.76 -11.77
#